data_f0e51e7609dc0c3dd3abc0f5c3f9e775
#
_entry.id   f0e51e7609dc0c3dd3abc0f5c3f9e775
#
_cell.length_a   1.000
_cell.length_b   1.000
_cell.length_c   1.000
_cell.angle_alpha   90.00
_cell.angle_beta   90.00
_cell.angle_gamma   90.00
#
_symmetry.space_group_name_H-M   'P 1'
#
loop_
_entity.id
_entity.type
_entity.pdbx_description
1 polymer ?
#
loop_
_entity_poly.entity_id
_entity_poly.type
_entity_poly.pdbx_seq_one_letter_code
_entity_poly.pdbx_strand_id
1 'polypeptide(L)'
;MRKFIPVFLLSVFVLGACSSWNKTATGTAAGAGAGAALGAVIGGLIGHDGKSAAIGAAIGTAVGGGAGALIGRKMDKKAEELAALNAKVETVTDANGLEAIKVTFDNGILFATNKATLSAQSQKELKEFAAKMADMPDTDVTVYGHTDNTGSAEVNEKLSTQRANAVAGYLQSCGIASSRIKAEGKSYTMPVADNATKEGRAQNRRVEVYVSANEKMIQAAENGTLK
;
A
#
# COMPACT_ATOMS: atom_id res chain seq x y z
N MET A 1 -58.42 -15.36 -37.23
CA MET A 1 -57.30 -16.29 -37.12
C MET A 1 -56.24 -15.65 -36.17
N ARG A 2 -56.27 -16.03 -34.91
CA ARG A 2 -55.41 -15.47 -33.87
C ARG A 2 -54.21 -16.42 -33.73
N LYS A 3 -53.01 -15.93 -34.00
CA LYS A 3 -51.76 -16.69 -33.84
C LYS A 3 -51.29 -16.52 -32.39
N PHE A 4 -51.23 -17.61 -31.63
CA PHE A 4 -50.65 -17.70 -30.32
C PHE A 4 -49.11 -17.84 -30.46
N ILE A 5 -48.36 -16.98 -29.78
CA ILE A 5 -46.90 -17.08 -29.64
C ILE A 5 -46.65 -17.69 -28.25
N PRO A 6 -45.96 -18.81 -28.12
CA PRO A 6 -45.61 -19.33 -26.80
C PRO A 6 -44.41 -18.55 -26.21
N VAL A 7 -44.62 -17.97 -25.04
CA VAL A 7 -43.58 -17.37 -24.21
C VAL A 7 -42.82 -18.51 -23.54
N PHE A 8 -41.56 -18.65 -23.90
CA PHE A 8 -40.63 -19.58 -23.26
C PHE A 8 -40.11 -18.93 -21.97
N LEU A 9 -40.60 -19.38 -20.81
CA LEU A 9 -40.09 -19.03 -19.50
C LEU A 9 -38.76 -19.79 -19.28
N LEU A 10 -37.63 -19.06 -19.38
CA LEU A 10 -36.33 -19.57 -19.01
C LEU A 10 -36.16 -19.45 -17.49
N SER A 11 -36.42 -20.54 -16.77
CA SER A 11 -36.20 -20.66 -15.34
C SER A 11 -34.70 -20.77 -15.08
N VAL A 12 -34.11 -19.68 -14.57
CA VAL A 12 -32.73 -19.69 -14.05
C VAL A 12 -32.72 -20.41 -12.71
N PHE A 13 -32.22 -21.62 -12.69
CA PHE A 13 -31.95 -22.38 -11.47
C PHE A 13 -30.72 -21.79 -10.80
N VAL A 14 -30.88 -20.99 -9.75
CA VAL A 14 -29.80 -20.57 -8.88
C VAL A 14 -29.52 -21.73 -7.90
N LEU A 15 -28.54 -22.57 -8.23
CA LEU A 15 -27.99 -23.53 -7.29
C LEU A 15 -27.14 -22.78 -6.27
N GLY A 16 -27.68 -22.58 -5.07
CA GLY A 16 -26.95 -22.11 -3.92
C GLY A 16 -25.92 -23.14 -3.50
N ALA A 17 -24.67 -22.99 -3.96
CA ALA A 17 -23.54 -23.68 -3.41
C ALA A 17 -23.03 -22.89 -2.19
N CYS A 18 -23.35 -23.36 -0.99
CA CYS A 18 -22.61 -22.98 0.22
C CYS A 18 -21.19 -23.57 0.10
N SER A 19 -20.28 -22.82 -0.46
CA SER A 19 -18.85 -23.15 -0.39
C SER A 19 -18.21 -22.28 0.67
N SER A 20 -17.47 -22.91 1.56
CA SER A 20 -16.62 -22.26 2.55
C SER A 20 -15.73 -21.24 1.84
N TRP A 21 -15.89 -19.99 2.22
CA TRP A 21 -15.19 -18.87 1.64
C TRP A 21 -13.71 -18.90 2.08
N ASN A 22 -12.87 -19.52 1.28
CA ASN A 22 -11.43 -19.42 1.43
C ASN A 22 -10.99 -18.02 0.94
N LYS A 23 -10.28 -17.28 1.79
CA LYS A 23 -9.73 -15.95 1.48
C LYS A 23 -8.91 -15.92 0.19
N THR A 24 -8.35 -17.06 -0.22
CA THR A 24 -7.59 -17.24 -1.47
C THR A 24 -8.45 -17.11 -2.74
N ALA A 25 -9.78 -17.36 -2.68
CA ALA A 25 -10.65 -17.28 -3.85
C ALA A 25 -11.13 -15.86 -4.14
N THR A 26 -11.06 -14.95 -3.18
CA THR A 26 -11.50 -13.55 -3.35
C THR A 26 -10.53 -12.75 -4.22
N GLY A 27 -9.23 -13.15 -4.26
CA GLY A 27 -8.21 -12.45 -5.05
C GLY A 27 -8.36 -12.61 -6.56
N THR A 28 -8.95 -13.74 -7.02
CA THR A 28 -9.00 -14.03 -8.46
C THR A 28 -10.27 -13.56 -9.18
N ALA A 29 -11.40 -13.42 -8.48
CA ALA A 29 -12.66 -13.03 -9.11
C ALA A 29 -12.99 -11.54 -8.94
N ALA A 30 -12.56 -10.89 -7.84
CA ALA A 30 -12.72 -9.46 -7.62
C ALA A 30 -11.61 -8.63 -8.27
N GLY A 31 -10.49 -9.25 -8.67
CA GLY A 31 -9.31 -8.59 -9.21
C GLY A 31 -9.54 -7.89 -10.55
N ALA A 32 -10.46 -8.36 -11.38
CA ALA A 32 -10.65 -7.79 -12.72
C ALA A 32 -11.52 -6.53 -12.77
N GLY A 33 -12.37 -6.28 -11.77
CA GLY A 33 -13.30 -5.13 -11.81
C GLY A 33 -13.10 -4.14 -10.67
N ALA A 34 -12.95 -4.60 -9.41
CA ALA A 34 -12.79 -3.74 -8.26
C ALA A 34 -11.32 -3.34 -8.01
N GLY A 35 -10.35 -4.20 -8.39
CA GLY A 35 -8.93 -3.90 -8.29
C GLY A 35 -8.51 -2.71 -9.16
N ALA A 36 -9.13 -2.52 -10.33
CA ALA A 36 -8.83 -1.38 -11.21
C ALA A 36 -9.21 -0.03 -10.61
N ALA A 37 -10.30 0.04 -9.82
CA ALA A 37 -10.75 1.29 -9.21
C ALA A 37 -9.98 1.62 -7.93
N LEU A 38 -9.66 0.64 -7.08
CA LEU A 38 -8.89 0.84 -5.87
C LEU A 38 -7.40 0.93 -6.15
N GLY A 39 -6.88 0.14 -7.12
CA GLY A 39 -5.51 0.20 -7.61
C GLY A 39 -5.17 1.57 -8.22
N ALA A 40 -6.11 2.22 -8.93
CA ALA A 40 -5.92 3.54 -9.50
C ALA A 40 -5.74 4.63 -8.43
N VAL A 41 -6.40 4.50 -7.27
CA VAL A 41 -6.28 5.45 -6.17
C VAL A 41 -4.93 5.30 -5.46
N ILE A 42 -4.48 4.09 -5.20
CA ILE A 42 -3.19 3.84 -4.55
C ILE A 42 -2.05 3.93 -5.54
N GLY A 43 -2.27 3.58 -6.81
CA GLY A 43 -1.29 3.67 -7.88
C GLY A 43 -0.94 5.08 -8.28
N GLY A 44 -1.90 6.00 -8.27
CA GLY A 44 -1.62 7.43 -8.34
C GLY A 44 -0.78 7.92 -7.15
N LEU A 45 -0.81 7.19 -6.02
CA LEU A 45 -0.03 7.47 -4.84
C LEU A 45 1.38 6.90 -4.90
N ILE A 46 1.56 5.67 -5.39
CA ILE A 46 2.84 4.95 -5.36
C ILE A 46 3.65 5.15 -6.65
N GLY A 47 3.04 5.60 -7.75
CA GLY A 47 3.70 5.80 -9.04
C GLY A 47 3.39 7.16 -9.66
N HIS A 48 4.25 8.15 -9.45
CA HIS A 48 4.02 9.53 -9.92
C HIS A 48 4.44 9.80 -11.37
N ASP A 49 5.02 8.82 -12.05
CA ASP A 49 5.40 8.92 -13.46
C ASP A 49 4.47 8.05 -14.33
N GLY A 50 3.98 8.62 -15.41
CA GLY A 50 3.05 7.97 -16.35
C GLY A 50 3.53 6.62 -16.91
N LYS A 51 4.81 6.27 -16.70
CA LYS A 51 5.38 4.96 -17.01
C LYS A 51 4.96 3.90 -16.00
N SER A 52 4.88 4.24 -14.70
CA SER A 52 4.44 3.31 -13.64
C SER A 52 2.95 2.97 -13.79
N ALA A 53 2.12 3.93 -14.21
CA ALA A 53 0.70 3.69 -14.48
C ALA A 53 0.47 2.81 -15.74
N ALA A 54 1.31 2.97 -16.77
CA ALA A 54 1.24 2.17 -18.00
C ALA A 54 1.74 0.73 -17.77
N ILE A 55 2.79 0.56 -16.96
CA ILE A 55 3.31 -0.74 -16.54
C ILE A 55 2.28 -1.43 -15.64
N GLY A 56 1.65 -0.68 -14.70
CA GLY A 56 0.63 -1.20 -13.81
C GLY A 56 -0.62 -1.72 -14.54
N ALA A 57 -1.07 -1.00 -15.59
CA ALA A 57 -2.19 -1.44 -16.42
C ALA A 57 -1.86 -2.69 -17.26
N ALA A 58 -0.62 -2.84 -17.71
CA ALA A 58 -0.18 -4.01 -18.47
C ALA A 58 0.06 -5.23 -17.57
N ILE A 59 0.60 -5.03 -16.39
CA ILE A 59 0.90 -6.10 -15.42
C ILE A 59 -0.37 -6.52 -14.65
N GLY A 60 -1.26 -5.59 -14.29
CA GLY A 60 -2.50 -5.87 -13.56
C GLY A 60 -3.45 -6.83 -14.27
N THR A 61 -3.35 -6.94 -15.61
CA THR A 61 -4.09 -7.94 -16.40
C THR A 61 -3.32 -9.25 -16.56
N ALA A 62 -1.99 -9.25 -16.40
CA ALA A 62 -1.14 -10.41 -16.63
C ALA A 62 -0.79 -11.17 -15.33
N VAL A 63 -0.66 -10.46 -14.20
CA VAL A 63 -0.26 -11.04 -12.90
C VAL A 63 -1.43 -11.70 -12.15
N GLY A 64 -2.64 -11.67 -12.69
CA GLY A 64 -3.86 -12.25 -12.10
C GLY A 64 -3.90 -13.77 -11.92
N GLY A 65 -2.79 -14.47 -12.19
CA GLY A 65 -2.63 -15.92 -12.02
C GLY A 65 -1.84 -16.29 -10.75
N GLY A 66 -1.09 -17.41 -10.83
CA GLY A 66 -0.27 -17.92 -9.74
C GLY A 66 0.78 -16.95 -9.18
N ALA A 67 1.32 -16.06 -10.00
CA ALA A 67 2.33 -15.07 -9.61
C ALA A 67 1.79 -14.04 -8.58
N GLY A 68 0.60 -13.48 -8.80
CA GLY A 68 -0.04 -12.58 -7.84
C GLY A 68 -0.29 -13.24 -6.48
N ALA A 69 -0.73 -14.50 -6.49
CA ALA A 69 -0.94 -15.27 -5.27
C ALA A 69 0.36 -15.61 -4.52
N LEU A 70 1.49 -15.77 -5.24
CA LEU A 70 2.80 -15.97 -4.62
C LEU A 70 3.29 -14.69 -3.94
N ILE A 71 3.18 -13.55 -4.62
CA ILE A 71 3.52 -12.23 -4.07
C ILE A 71 2.64 -11.94 -2.86
N GLY A 72 1.31 -12.12 -2.96
CA GLY A 72 0.37 -11.88 -1.88
C GLY A 72 0.74 -12.65 -0.62
N ARG A 73 0.94 -13.97 -0.72
CA ARG A 73 1.36 -14.79 0.43
C ARG A 73 2.66 -14.30 1.07
N LYS A 74 3.61 -13.83 0.27
CA LYS A 74 4.88 -13.30 0.78
C LYS A 74 4.68 -11.96 1.47
N MET A 75 3.81 -11.10 0.93
CA MET A 75 3.44 -9.83 1.55
C MET A 75 2.65 -10.03 2.84
N ASP A 76 1.65 -10.93 2.86
CA ASP A 76 0.88 -11.27 4.06
C ASP A 76 1.78 -11.74 5.21
N LYS A 77 2.67 -12.71 4.92
CA LYS A 77 3.63 -13.18 5.91
C LYS A 77 4.50 -12.05 6.46
N LYS A 78 4.98 -11.16 5.59
CA LYS A 78 5.78 -10.01 5.99
C LYS A 78 4.96 -9.00 6.80
N ALA A 79 3.70 -8.77 6.44
CA ALA A 79 2.80 -7.92 7.21
C ALA A 79 2.59 -8.45 8.64
N GLU A 80 2.42 -9.77 8.81
CA GLU A 80 2.35 -10.39 10.14
C GLU A 80 3.64 -10.17 10.95
N GLU A 81 4.81 -10.32 10.33
CA GLU A 81 6.09 -10.05 10.98
C GLU A 81 6.24 -8.58 11.38
N LEU A 82 5.77 -7.66 10.54
CA LEU A 82 5.80 -6.22 10.81
C LEU A 82 4.76 -5.79 11.84
N ALA A 83 3.67 -6.55 12.03
CA ALA A 83 2.64 -6.25 13.04
C ALA A 83 3.18 -6.26 14.49
N ALA A 84 4.36 -6.84 14.71
CA ALA A 84 5.05 -6.75 16.01
C ALA A 84 5.71 -5.39 16.27
N LEU A 85 5.76 -4.48 15.28
CA LEU A 85 6.23 -3.11 15.45
C LEU A 85 5.16 -2.25 16.15
N ASN A 86 5.59 -1.18 16.79
CA ASN A 86 4.68 -0.18 17.36
C ASN A 86 4.15 0.77 16.26
N ALA A 87 3.48 0.16 15.26
CA ALA A 87 2.92 0.82 14.09
C ALA A 87 1.66 0.08 13.64
N LYS A 88 0.76 0.79 12.96
CA LYS A 88 -0.40 0.15 12.33
C LYS A 88 0.04 -0.45 11.01
N VAL A 89 -0.14 -1.76 10.85
CA VAL A 89 0.19 -2.50 9.63
C VAL A 89 -1.08 -2.97 8.94
N GLU A 90 -1.19 -2.72 7.66
CA GLU A 90 -2.35 -3.05 6.82
C GLU A 90 -1.85 -3.63 5.49
N THR A 91 -2.51 -4.67 4.99
CA THR A 91 -2.34 -5.11 3.61
C THR A 91 -3.24 -4.27 2.70
N VAL A 92 -2.68 -3.74 1.63
CA VAL A 92 -3.36 -2.88 0.66
C VAL A 92 -3.05 -3.36 -0.76
N THR A 93 -3.85 -2.93 -1.73
CA THR A 93 -3.59 -3.25 -3.14
C THR A 93 -2.85 -2.09 -3.80
N ASP A 94 -1.74 -2.36 -4.48
CA ASP A 94 -0.96 -1.37 -5.21
C ASP A 94 -1.55 -1.06 -6.60
N ALA A 95 -0.86 -0.20 -7.37
CA ALA A 95 -1.25 0.18 -8.73
C ALA A 95 -1.32 -0.99 -9.71
N ASN A 96 -0.55 -2.02 -9.45
CA ASN A 96 -0.45 -3.19 -10.30
C ASN A 96 -1.51 -4.25 -9.94
N GLY A 97 -2.39 -3.96 -8.97
CA GLY A 97 -3.35 -4.93 -8.45
C GLY A 97 -2.71 -5.99 -7.55
N LEU A 98 -1.45 -5.78 -7.13
CA LEU A 98 -0.71 -6.67 -6.24
C LEU A 98 -0.88 -6.26 -4.79
N GLU A 99 -0.75 -7.21 -3.89
CA GLU A 99 -0.72 -6.91 -2.46
C GLU A 99 0.58 -6.19 -2.09
N ALA A 100 0.41 -5.12 -1.32
CA ALA A 100 1.46 -4.31 -0.74
C ALA A 100 1.19 -4.11 0.75
N ILE A 101 2.21 -3.74 1.50
CA ILE A 101 2.10 -3.52 2.94
C ILE A 101 2.15 -2.01 3.21
N LYS A 102 1.20 -1.52 3.96
CA LYS A 102 1.19 -0.15 4.48
C LYS A 102 1.48 -0.17 5.97
N VAL A 103 2.54 0.48 6.37
CA VAL A 103 2.93 0.68 7.78
C VAL A 103 2.73 2.15 8.12
N THR A 104 1.86 2.44 9.07
CA THR A 104 1.57 3.81 9.52
C THR A 104 2.20 4.06 10.87
N PHE A 105 3.09 5.02 10.93
CA PHE A 105 3.72 5.50 12.16
C PHE A 105 3.06 6.82 12.60
N ASP A 106 2.64 6.89 13.86
CA ASP A 106 2.15 8.13 14.45
C ASP A 106 3.28 9.17 14.52
N ASN A 107 2.99 10.37 14.06
CA ASN A 107 3.97 11.45 14.06
C ASN A 107 4.41 11.87 15.47
N GLY A 108 3.54 11.73 16.46
CA GLY A 108 3.87 11.99 17.87
C GLY A 108 4.96 11.06 18.41
N ILE A 109 5.06 9.86 17.83
CA ILE A 109 6.13 8.90 18.12
C ILE A 109 7.39 9.30 17.35
N LEU A 110 7.24 9.66 16.06
CA LEU A 110 8.38 9.90 15.18
C LEU A 110 9.11 11.22 15.43
N PHE A 111 8.39 12.30 15.70
CA PHE A 111 8.97 13.64 15.74
C PHE A 111 8.44 14.48 16.90
N ALA A 112 9.26 15.38 17.42
CA ALA A 112 8.77 16.45 18.28
C ALA A 112 7.90 17.43 17.48
N THR A 113 7.07 18.20 18.18
CA THR A 113 6.16 19.20 17.57
C THR A 113 6.92 20.13 16.64
N ASN A 114 6.42 20.32 15.43
CA ASN A 114 7.03 21.15 14.36
C ASN A 114 8.48 20.79 14.00
N LYS A 115 8.93 19.56 14.30
CA LYS A 115 10.27 19.07 13.94
C LYS A 115 10.16 17.95 12.92
N ALA A 116 11.26 17.76 12.18
CA ALA A 116 11.50 16.62 11.31
C ALA A 116 12.70 15.79 11.78
N THR A 117 13.22 16.06 12.98
CA THR A 117 14.31 15.27 13.59
C THR A 117 13.70 14.07 14.29
N LEU A 118 14.12 12.87 13.90
CA LEU A 118 13.66 11.61 14.49
C LEU A 118 14.05 11.51 15.96
N SER A 119 13.12 11.08 16.79
CA SER A 119 13.39 10.76 18.20
C SER A 119 14.21 9.46 18.30
N ALA A 120 14.86 9.24 19.45
CA ALA A 120 15.58 7.98 19.68
C ALA A 120 14.67 6.75 19.63
N GLN A 121 13.42 6.88 20.08
CA GLN A 121 12.42 5.82 20.00
C GLN A 121 12.08 5.49 18.54
N SER A 122 11.88 6.52 17.71
CA SER A 122 11.59 6.35 16.28
C SER A 122 12.74 5.67 15.56
N GLN A 123 13.96 6.06 15.87
CA GLN A 123 15.16 5.42 15.28
C GLN A 123 15.20 3.94 15.61
N LYS A 124 14.84 3.54 16.83
CA LYS A 124 14.75 2.13 17.21
C LYS A 124 13.70 1.39 16.37
N GLU A 125 12.49 1.93 16.27
CA GLU A 125 11.38 1.31 15.52
C GLU A 125 11.67 1.21 14.02
N LEU A 126 12.22 2.27 13.42
CA LEU A 126 12.64 2.27 12.02
C LEU A 126 13.81 1.31 11.75
N LYS A 127 14.73 1.14 12.71
CA LYS A 127 15.82 0.15 12.62
C LYS A 127 15.27 -1.27 12.67
N GLU A 128 14.28 -1.54 13.55
CA GLU A 128 13.61 -2.84 13.61
C GLU A 128 12.83 -3.11 12.31
N PHE A 129 12.14 -2.11 11.76
CA PHE A 129 11.51 -2.22 10.45
C PHE A 129 12.54 -2.57 9.36
N ALA A 130 13.65 -1.84 9.29
CA ALA A 130 14.69 -2.09 8.28
C ALA A 130 15.30 -3.50 8.42
N ALA A 131 15.52 -3.98 9.65
CA ALA A 131 16.02 -5.33 9.91
C ALA A 131 15.03 -6.40 9.40
N LYS A 132 13.71 -6.21 9.62
CA LYS A 132 12.68 -7.12 9.11
C LYS A 132 12.53 -7.09 7.59
N MET A 133 12.98 -6.01 6.92
CA MET A 133 12.98 -5.89 5.46
C MET A 133 14.22 -6.45 4.78
N ALA A 134 15.21 -6.94 5.54
CA ALA A 134 16.49 -7.41 4.99
C ALA A 134 16.33 -8.66 4.08
N ASP A 135 15.35 -9.51 4.36
CA ASP A 135 15.04 -10.72 3.57
C ASP A 135 14.11 -10.45 2.37
N MET A 136 13.69 -9.19 2.16
CA MET A 136 12.86 -8.76 1.04
C MET A 136 13.57 -7.73 0.14
N PRO A 137 14.72 -8.08 -0.48
CA PRO A 137 15.49 -7.13 -1.29
C PRO A 137 14.75 -6.71 -2.57
N ASP A 138 13.83 -7.52 -3.05
CA ASP A 138 13.09 -7.30 -4.30
C ASP A 138 11.74 -6.59 -4.06
N THR A 139 11.75 -5.61 -3.14
CA THR A 139 10.64 -4.70 -2.87
C THR A 139 11.08 -3.25 -2.95
N ASP A 140 10.14 -2.37 -3.30
CA ASP A 140 10.30 -0.92 -3.19
C ASP A 140 9.66 -0.41 -1.89
N VAL A 141 10.22 0.67 -1.35
CA VAL A 141 9.76 1.32 -0.14
C VAL A 141 9.41 2.77 -0.46
N THR A 142 8.13 3.13 -0.34
CA THR A 142 7.68 4.51 -0.56
C THR A 142 7.25 5.12 0.77
N VAL A 143 7.80 6.29 1.09
CA VAL A 143 7.56 6.99 2.35
C VAL A 143 6.74 8.26 2.09
N TYR A 144 5.56 8.37 2.68
CA TYR A 144 4.72 9.56 2.63
C TYR A 144 4.65 10.25 3.98
N GLY A 145 4.97 11.55 3.99
CA GLY A 145 4.77 12.41 5.14
C GLY A 145 3.45 13.16 5.04
N HIS A 146 2.68 13.19 6.13
CA HIS A 146 1.40 13.90 6.21
C HIS A 146 1.39 14.90 7.37
N THR A 147 0.60 15.97 7.21
CA THR A 147 0.31 16.93 8.26
C THR A 147 -1.20 17.00 8.52
N ASP A 148 -1.60 17.69 9.57
CA ASP A 148 -2.96 18.21 9.68
C ASP A 148 -3.10 19.51 8.87
N ASN A 149 -4.30 20.10 8.85
CA ASN A 149 -4.59 21.33 8.10
C ASN A 149 -4.23 22.62 8.86
N THR A 150 -3.46 22.53 9.94
CA THR A 150 -3.07 23.71 10.73
C THR A 150 -1.89 24.42 10.06
N GLY A 151 -2.01 25.74 9.87
CA GLY A 151 -0.98 26.54 9.24
C GLY A 151 -1.17 26.71 7.71
N SER A 152 -0.16 27.30 7.05
CA SER A 152 -0.24 27.53 5.60
C SER A 152 0.08 26.27 4.80
N ALA A 153 -0.41 26.22 3.56
CA ALA A 153 -0.12 25.10 2.64
C ALA A 153 1.38 24.93 2.41
N GLU A 154 2.10 26.04 2.23
CA GLU A 154 3.55 26.03 2.00
C GLU A 154 4.34 25.42 3.18
N VAL A 155 3.96 25.80 4.41
CA VAL A 155 4.60 25.24 5.64
C VAL A 155 4.34 23.74 5.75
N ASN A 156 3.11 23.31 5.48
CA ASN A 156 2.74 21.90 5.56
C ASN A 156 3.41 21.07 4.46
N GLU A 157 3.51 21.58 3.24
CA GLU A 157 4.23 20.92 2.14
C GLU A 157 5.70 20.72 2.51
N LYS A 158 6.37 21.77 2.96
CA LYS A 158 7.76 21.70 3.39
C LYS A 158 7.96 20.72 4.56
N LEU A 159 7.10 20.78 5.58
CA LEU A 159 7.23 19.95 6.77
C LEU A 159 6.98 18.47 6.47
N SER A 160 5.97 18.15 5.66
CA SER A 160 5.65 16.78 5.26
C SER A 160 6.80 16.18 4.44
N THR A 161 7.37 16.92 3.50
CA THR A 161 8.52 16.52 2.70
C THR A 161 9.76 16.29 3.57
N GLN A 162 10.06 17.18 4.51
CA GLN A 162 11.18 17.03 5.42
C GLN A 162 11.05 15.77 6.29
N ARG A 163 9.86 15.45 6.75
CA ARG A 163 9.57 14.25 7.55
C ARG A 163 9.72 12.96 6.75
N ALA A 164 9.18 12.93 5.53
CA ALA A 164 9.37 11.80 4.64
C ALA A 164 10.85 11.54 4.34
N ASN A 165 11.60 12.61 4.04
CA ASN A 165 13.03 12.52 3.78
C ASN A 165 13.84 12.08 5.02
N ALA A 166 13.47 12.51 6.21
CA ALA A 166 14.14 12.11 7.45
C ALA A 166 13.97 10.60 7.70
N VAL A 167 12.77 10.05 7.50
CA VAL A 167 12.51 8.61 7.60
C VAL A 167 13.27 7.86 6.51
N ALA A 168 13.18 8.28 5.25
CA ALA A 168 13.88 7.65 4.13
C ALA A 168 15.40 7.61 4.34
N GLY A 169 16.00 8.73 4.73
CA GLY A 169 17.44 8.83 5.02
C GLY A 169 17.85 7.91 6.17
N TYR A 170 17.04 7.77 7.20
CA TYR A 170 17.32 6.86 8.29
C TYR A 170 17.21 5.39 7.86
N LEU A 171 16.20 5.02 7.08
CA LEU A 171 16.06 3.66 6.53
C LEU A 171 17.24 3.30 5.62
N GLN A 172 17.75 4.26 4.83
CA GLN A 172 18.98 4.08 4.04
C GLN A 172 20.19 3.81 4.95
N SER A 173 20.35 4.57 6.03
CA SER A 173 21.44 4.35 7.00
C SER A 173 21.33 3.00 7.70
N CYS A 174 20.14 2.41 7.77
CA CYS A 174 19.89 1.07 8.30
C CYS A 174 20.06 -0.06 7.26
N GLY A 175 20.49 0.25 6.03
CA GLY A 175 20.87 -0.74 5.02
C GLY A 175 19.84 -0.97 3.91
N ILE A 176 18.70 -0.28 3.88
CA ILE A 176 17.81 -0.33 2.73
C ILE A 176 18.43 0.48 1.58
N ALA A 177 18.64 -0.14 0.42
CA ALA A 177 19.27 0.51 -0.72
C ALA A 177 18.49 1.77 -1.16
N SER A 178 19.20 2.87 -1.41
CA SER A 178 18.61 4.16 -1.81
C SER A 178 17.77 4.06 -3.09
N SER A 179 18.18 3.19 -4.01
CA SER A 179 17.44 2.93 -5.26
C SER A 179 16.04 2.32 -5.05
N ARG A 180 15.78 1.74 -3.88
CA ARG A 180 14.51 1.16 -3.48
C ARG A 180 13.61 2.14 -2.73
N ILE A 181 14.14 3.30 -2.30
CA ILE A 181 13.39 4.22 -1.44
C ILE A 181 12.96 5.45 -2.22
N LYS A 182 11.67 5.77 -2.15
CA LYS A 182 11.07 7.04 -2.59
C LYS A 182 10.50 7.75 -1.37
N ALA A 183 10.61 9.08 -1.32
CA ALA A 183 10.05 9.89 -0.25
C ALA A 183 9.32 11.10 -0.81
N GLU A 184 8.12 11.36 -0.31
CA GLU A 184 7.29 12.47 -0.78
C GLU A 184 6.45 13.06 0.36
N GLY A 185 6.33 14.39 0.40
CA GLY A 185 5.38 15.09 1.23
C GLY A 185 3.99 15.08 0.59
N LYS A 186 2.98 14.82 1.38
CA LYS A 186 1.57 14.88 0.96
C LYS A 186 0.80 15.99 1.66
N SER A 187 1.51 16.84 2.44
CA SER A 187 0.86 17.94 3.17
C SER A 187 -0.37 17.43 3.95
N TYR A 188 -1.46 18.18 3.94
CA TYR A 188 -2.77 17.80 4.50
C TYR A 188 -3.78 17.35 3.43
N THR A 189 -3.32 17.03 2.23
CA THR A 189 -4.21 16.73 1.08
C THR A 189 -4.89 15.37 1.18
N MET A 190 -4.43 14.51 2.08
CA MET A 190 -4.92 13.13 2.25
C MET A 190 -5.27 12.85 3.72
N PRO A 191 -6.31 13.48 4.26
CA PRO A 191 -6.71 13.25 5.64
C PRO A 191 -7.31 11.85 5.81
N VAL A 192 -7.01 11.19 6.94
CA VAL A 192 -7.61 9.91 7.36
C VAL A 192 -8.64 10.09 8.47
N ALA A 193 -8.73 11.31 9.04
CA ALA A 193 -9.67 11.67 10.09
C ALA A 193 -10.08 13.14 9.96
N ASP A 194 -11.13 13.53 10.69
CA ASP A 194 -11.65 14.90 10.65
C ASP A 194 -10.67 15.91 11.27
N ASN A 195 -10.21 16.86 10.46
CA ASN A 195 -9.33 17.95 10.91
C ASN A 195 -10.00 18.95 11.88
N ALA A 196 -11.33 18.94 12.02
CA ALA A 196 -12.02 19.80 12.97
C ALA A 196 -11.71 19.39 14.43
N THR A 197 -11.47 18.10 14.68
CA THR A 197 -11.18 17.57 16.00
C THR A 197 -9.69 17.53 16.31
N LYS A 198 -9.30 17.63 17.59
CA LYS A 198 -7.90 17.50 18.02
C LYS A 198 -7.37 16.09 17.76
N GLU A 199 -8.20 15.11 18.02
CA GLU A 199 -7.92 13.67 17.84
C GLU A 199 -7.72 13.35 16.35
N GLY A 200 -8.59 13.86 15.48
CA GLY A 200 -8.48 13.67 14.03
C GLY A 200 -7.23 14.34 13.45
N ARG A 201 -6.89 15.56 13.90
CA ARG A 201 -5.63 16.18 13.52
C ARG A 201 -4.41 15.36 13.97
N ALA A 202 -4.46 14.75 15.15
CA ALA A 202 -3.39 13.86 15.62
C ALA A 202 -3.20 12.67 14.68
N GLN A 203 -4.29 12.04 14.24
CA GLN A 203 -4.24 10.92 13.28
C GLN A 203 -3.75 11.37 11.89
N ASN A 204 -4.07 12.59 11.45
CA ASN A 204 -3.62 13.11 10.16
C ASN A 204 -2.11 13.42 10.17
N ARG A 205 -1.52 13.77 11.31
CA ARG A 205 -0.06 13.90 11.47
C ARG A 205 0.58 12.54 11.59
N ARG A 206 0.97 11.94 10.45
CA ARG A 206 1.51 10.59 10.37
C ARG A 206 2.58 10.47 9.28
N VAL A 207 3.32 9.38 9.31
CA VAL A 207 4.13 8.92 8.18
C VAL A 207 3.65 7.53 7.78
N GLU A 208 3.44 7.33 6.51
CA GLU A 208 3.09 6.05 5.91
C GLU A 208 4.28 5.51 5.13
N VAL A 209 4.61 4.24 5.36
CA VAL A 209 5.63 3.52 4.61
C VAL A 209 4.95 2.39 3.85
N TYR A 210 5.03 2.43 2.54
CA TYR A 210 4.49 1.40 1.66
C TYR A 210 5.61 0.49 1.18
N VAL A 211 5.40 -0.81 1.28
CA VAL A 211 6.29 -1.85 0.75
C VAL A 211 5.55 -2.55 -0.37
N SER A 212 6.05 -2.45 -1.58
CA SER A 212 5.45 -3.05 -2.78
C SER A 212 6.45 -3.97 -3.50
N ALA A 213 5.95 -4.94 -4.26
CA ALA A 213 6.78 -5.76 -5.12
C ALA A 213 7.43 -4.88 -6.21
N ASN A 214 8.75 -5.00 -6.40
CA ASN A 214 9.41 -4.37 -7.53
C ASN A 214 9.41 -5.31 -8.75
N GLU A 215 9.93 -4.82 -9.87
CA GLU A 215 9.97 -5.58 -11.13
C GLU A 215 10.67 -6.94 -10.98
N LYS A 216 11.73 -7.03 -10.16
CA LYS A 216 12.45 -8.30 -9.93
C LYS A 216 11.59 -9.34 -9.21
N MET A 217 10.84 -8.92 -8.19
CA MET A 217 9.92 -9.81 -7.48
C MET A 217 8.81 -10.30 -8.41
N ILE A 218 8.27 -9.41 -9.24
CA ILE A 218 7.22 -9.74 -10.22
C ILE A 218 7.75 -10.77 -11.22
N GLN A 219 8.90 -10.52 -11.83
CA GLN A 219 9.53 -11.45 -12.77
C GLN A 219 9.86 -12.81 -12.11
N ALA A 220 10.35 -12.81 -10.87
CA ALA A 220 10.62 -14.04 -10.14
C ALA A 220 9.35 -14.85 -9.86
N ALA A 221 8.22 -14.18 -9.58
CA ALA A 221 6.93 -14.82 -9.38
C ALA A 221 6.38 -15.42 -10.69
N GLU A 222 6.48 -14.69 -11.80
CA GLU A 222 6.06 -15.13 -13.14
C GLU A 222 6.86 -16.35 -13.62
N ASN A 223 8.17 -16.36 -13.35
CA ASN A 223 9.07 -17.45 -13.71
C ASN A 223 9.04 -18.62 -12.71
N GLY A 224 8.22 -18.56 -11.65
CA GLY A 224 8.13 -19.60 -10.62
C GLY A 224 9.39 -19.75 -9.75
N THR A 225 10.26 -18.74 -9.72
CA THR A 225 11.53 -18.73 -8.96
C THR A 225 11.44 -17.94 -7.65
N LEU A 226 10.31 -17.29 -7.38
CA LEU A 226 10.07 -16.58 -6.12
C LEU A 226 9.99 -17.58 -4.96
N LYS A 227 10.92 -17.46 -4.00
CA LYS A 227 11.04 -18.30 -2.80
C LYS A 227 10.42 -17.63 -1.58
#